data_c3179d881f458296ab0a92b4613f861b
#
_entry.id   c3179d881f458296ab0a92b4613f861b
#
_cell.length_a   1.000
_cell.length_b   1.000
_cell.length_c   1.000
_cell.angle_alpha   90.00
_cell.angle_beta   90.00
_cell.angle_gamma   90.00
#
_symmetry.space_group_name_H-M   'P 1'
#
loop_
_entity.id
_entity.type
_entity.pdbx_description
1 polymer ?
#
loop_
_entity_poly.entity_id
_entity_poly.type
_entity_poly.pdbx_seq_one_letter_code
_entity_poly.pdbx_strand_id
1 'polypeptide(L)'
;MSKGNSNLFHGTLGTTVSGLARPPESYSDRGVKIPDHIKAMIDKLPKTGDYIVGSTNDFSIQDVSIMSKETGVEFAKVTIGNKSYLIRGGQRGAVIPKDLLRKMSPHNSSFDFHSHPYDDDLIPSRADIDAFIDIKQRTRQKSSMIISPNGRKSSYNENGIISVGNIEHTIDDDYKKALAKLFGGNIE
;
A
#
# COMPACT_ATOMS: atom_id res chain seq x y z
N MET A 1 36.34 -25.85 -2.71
CA MET A 1 34.92 -25.95 -3.10
C MET A 1 34.08 -25.63 -1.88
N SER A 2 33.63 -24.42 -1.77
CA SER A 2 32.78 -23.95 -0.63
C SER A 2 31.38 -23.75 -1.13
N LYS A 3 30.43 -24.52 -0.59
CA LYS A 3 29.01 -24.42 -0.88
C LYS A 3 28.44 -23.26 -0.04
N GLY A 4 28.06 -22.18 -0.70
CA GLY A 4 27.35 -21.09 -0.08
C GLY A 4 25.90 -21.49 0.22
N ASN A 5 25.55 -21.58 1.49
CA ASN A 5 24.16 -21.70 1.95
C ASN A 5 23.46 -20.37 1.81
N SER A 6 22.47 -20.33 0.94
CA SER A 6 21.50 -19.25 0.89
C SER A 6 20.44 -19.51 1.98
N ASN A 7 20.62 -18.94 3.15
CA ASN A 7 19.58 -18.92 4.18
C ASN A 7 18.52 -17.88 3.81
N LEU A 8 17.37 -18.39 3.42
CA LEU A 8 16.10 -17.67 3.42
C LEU A 8 15.80 -17.25 4.87
N PHE A 9 15.66 -15.96 5.08
CA PHE A 9 15.25 -15.40 6.36
C PHE A 9 13.78 -15.78 6.63
N HIS A 10 13.60 -16.80 7.47
CA HIS A 10 12.42 -16.97 8.30
C HIS A 10 12.71 -16.26 9.63
N GLY A 11 12.43 -14.99 9.70
CA GLY A 11 12.46 -14.24 10.96
C GLY A 11 11.13 -14.36 11.69
N THR A 12 10.92 -15.46 12.39
CA THR A 12 9.89 -15.54 13.42
C THR A 12 10.48 -15.01 14.71
N LEU A 13 10.24 -13.75 15.03
CA LEU A 13 10.34 -13.27 16.41
C LEU A 13 8.94 -12.95 16.88
N GLY A 14 8.42 -13.91 17.67
CA GLY A 14 7.15 -13.79 18.33
C GLY A 14 7.16 -12.65 19.35
N THR A 15 6.34 -11.67 19.10
CA THR A 15 5.59 -11.00 20.14
C THR A 15 4.15 -11.47 19.94
N THR A 16 3.75 -12.42 20.78
CA THR A 16 2.35 -12.80 20.96
C THR A 16 1.62 -11.58 21.53
N VAL A 17 1.17 -10.71 20.67
CA VAL A 17 0.01 -9.87 20.95
C VAL A 17 -1.18 -10.76 20.63
N SER A 18 -1.68 -11.46 21.65
CA SER A 18 -2.93 -12.19 21.60
C SER A 18 -4.07 -11.17 21.43
N GLY A 19 -4.42 -10.94 20.21
CA GLY A 19 -5.45 -10.07 19.71
C GLY A 19 -5.21 -9.95 18.22
N LEU A 20 -5.60 -10.98 17.47
CA LEU A 20 -5.81 -10.82 16.03
C LEU A 20 -6.83 -9.70 15.91
N ALA A 21 -6.35 -8.49 15.59
CA ALA A 21 -7.24 -7.41 15.24
C ALA A 21 -8.16 -7.95 14.14
N ARG A 22 -9.46 -7.87 14.39
CA ARG A 22 -10.47 -8.24 13.39
C ARG A 22 -10.07 -7.53 12.09
N PRO A 23 -10.12 -8.21 10.93
CA PRO A 23 -9.96 -7.51 9.66
C PRO A 23 -10.86 -6.27 9.68
N PRO A 24 -10.40 -5.13 9.18
CA PRO A 24 -11.23 -3.95 9.12
C PRO A 24 -12.49 -4.30 8.33
N GLU A 25 -13.63 -3.90 8.86
CA GLU A 25 -14.91 -4.08 8.19
C GLU A 25 -14.87 -3.35 6.84
N SER A 26 -15.13 -4.06 5.75
CA SER A 26 -15.06 -3.48 4.40
C SER A 26 -16.17 -2.45 4.16
N TYR A 27 -16.03 -1.65 3.11
CA TYR A 27 -17.09 -0.74 2.71
C TYR A 27 -18.37 -1.49 2.33
N SER A 28 -18.22 -2.62 1.61
CA SER A 28 -19.35 -3.48 1.21
C SER A 28 -20.08 -4.08 2.41
N ASP A 29 -19.37 -4.50 3.46
CA ASP A 29 -19.95 -5.01 4.69
C ASP A 29 -20.82 -3.96 5.39
N ARG A 30 -20.48 -2.68 5.21
CA ARG A 30 -21.27 -1.54 5.73
C ARG A 30 -22.35 -1.05 4.76
N GLY A 31 -22.58 -1.76 3.65
CA GLY A 31 -23.55 -1.40 2.63
C GLY A 31 -23.18 -0.16 1.80
N VAL A 32 -21.89 0.20 1.77
CA VAL A 32 -21.37 1.28 0.93
C VAL A 32 -20.96 0.72 -0.41
N LYS A 33 -21.55 1.23 -1.48
CA LYS A 33 -21.19 0.83 -2.85
C LYS A 33 -19.82 1.41 -3.22
N ILE A 34 -18.85 0.54 -3.51
CA ILE A 34 -17.58 0.96 -4.08
C ILE A 34 -17.72 1.26 -5.58
N PRO A 35 -16.96 2.21 -6.13
CA PRO A 35 -16.98 2.53 -7.56
C PRO A 35 -16.67 1.32 -8.44
N ASP A 36 -17.35 1.20 -9.58
CA ASP A 36 -17.21 0.05 -10.47
C ASP A 36 -15.78 -0.12 -11.04
N HIS A 37 -15.06 0.98 -11.27
CA HIS A 37 -13.67 0.92 -11.72
C HIS A 37 -12.73 0.33 -10.65
N ILE A 38 -12.96 0.62 -9.37
CA ILE A 38 -12.21 0.04 -8.25
C ILE A 38 -12.47 -1.46 -8.14
N LYS A 39 -13.74 -1.86 -8.24
CA LYS A 39 -14.11 -3.26 -8.28
C LYS A 39 -13.42 -4.01 -9.42
N ALA A 40 -13.42 -3.41 -10.61
CA ALA A 40 -12.72 -3.97 -11.77
C ALA A 40 -11.19 -4.09 -11.58
N MET A 41 -10.57 -3.19 -10.82
CA MET A 41 -9.15 -3.29 -10.45
C MET A 41 -8.92 -4.44 -9.45
N ILE A 42 -9.77 -4.57 -8.44
CA ILE A 42 -9.71 -5.67 -7.46
C ILE A 42 -9.84 -7.03 -8.16
N ASP A 43 -10.80 -7.16 -9.07
CA ASP A 43 -11.04 -8.41 -9.82
C ASP A 43 -9.85 -8.83 -10.70
N LYS A 44 -9.05 -7.88 -11.18
CA LYS A 44 -7.82 -8.13 -11.95
C LYS A 44 -6.63 -8.56 -11.08
N LEU A 45 -6.75 -8.46 -9.77
CA LEU A 45 -5.69 -8.74 -8.80
C LEU A 45 -6.16 -9.81 -7.79
N PRO A 46 -6.48 -11.05 -8.22
CA PRO A 46 -7.09 -12.05 -7.33
C PRO A 46 -6.14 -12.60 -6.27
N LYS A 47 -4.82 -12.55 -6.48
CA LYS A 47 -3.82 -13.20 -5.61
C LYS A 47 -2.75 -12.23 -5.14
N THR A 48 -2.20 -12.50 -3.97
CA THR A 48 -0.98 -11.84 -3.49
C THR A 48 0.16 -12.03 -4.48
N GLY A 49 0.83 -10.94 -4.84
CA GLY A 49 1.91 -10.89 -5.84
C GLY A 49 1.44 -10.62 -7.27
N ASP A 50 0.13 -10.67 -7.55
CA ASP A 50 -0.41 -10.20 -8.82
C ASP A 50 -0.20 -8.68 -8.95
N TYR A 51 -0.01 -8.22 -10.18
CA TYR A 51 0.05 -6.80 -10.46
C TYR A 51 -0.62 -6.43 -11.78
N ILE A 52 -1.14 -5.21 -11.84
CA ILE A 52 -1.65 -4.58 -13.07
C ILE A 52 -0.74 -3.43 -13.46
N VAL A 53 -0.72 -3.13 -14.76
CA VAL A 53 0.14 -2.10 -15.35
C VAL A 53 -0.73 -1.00 -15.90
N GLY A 54 -0.37 0.23 -15.61
CA GLY A 54 -1.00 1.44 -16.11
C GLY A 54 0.00 2.53 -16.49
N SER A 55 -0.49 3.71 -16.83
CA SER A 55 0.32 4.91 -16.98
C SER A 55 0.77 5.44 -15.62
N THR A 56 1.69 6.40 -15.58
CA THR A 56 2.19 6.98 -14.32
C THR A 56 1.10 7.64 -13.48
N ASN A 57 0.03 8.12 -14.12
CA ASN A 57 -1.10 8.79 -13.46
C ASN A 57 -2.21 7.83 -13.01
N ASP A 58 -2.14 6.56 -13.44
CA ASP A 58 -3.08 5.55 -13.01
C ASP A 58 -2.81 5.14 -11.56
N PHE A 59 -3.81 4.56 -10.91
CA PHE A 59 -3.76 4.12 -9.53
C PHE A 59 -3.58 5.27 -8.55
N SER A 60 -4.63 6.08 -8.40
CA SER A 60 -4.65 7.16 -7.44
C SER A 60 -4.50 6.62 -6.01
N ILE A 61 -3.92 7.44 -5.13
CA ILE A 61 -3.81 7.13 -3.70
C ILE A 61 -5.19 6.77 -3.13
N GLN A 62 -6.22 7.48 -3.56
CA GLN A 62 -7.59 7.35 -3.13
C GLN A 62 -8.19 6.00 -3.52
N ASP A 63 -8.08 5.62 -4.79
CA ASP A 63 -8.58 4.33 -5.26
C ASP A 63 -7.90 3.18 -4.54
N VAL A 64 -6.58 3.27 -4.37
CA VAL A 64 -5.81 2.23 -3.67
C VAL A 64 -6.15 2.15 -2.19
N SER A 65 -6.43 3.28 -1.53
CA SER A 65 -6.93 3.29 -0.14
C SER A 65 -8.28 2.57 -0.01
N ILE A 66 -9.20 2.80 -0.96
CA ILE A 66 -10.48 2.10 -1.00
C ILE A 66 -10.29 0.60 -1.25
N MET A 67 -9.44 0.23 -2.21
CA MET A 67 -9.11 -1.18 -2.49
C MET A 67 -8.58 -1.88 -1.24
N SER A 68 -7.69 -1.22 -0.51
CA SER A 68 -7.07 -1.76 0.70
C SER A 68 -8.09 -2.03 1.79
N LYS A 69 -8.99 -1.06 2.06
CA LYS A 69 -10.08 -1.22 3.02
C LYS A 69 -11.06 -2.32 2.62
N GLU A 70 -11.45 -2.35 1.33
CA GLU A 70 -12.41 -3.31 0.82
C GLU A 70 -11.90 -4.74 0.90
N THR A 71 -10.62 -4.96 0.62
CA THR A 71 -10.04 -6.30 0.55
C THR A 71 -9.33 -6.74 1.83
N GLY A 72 -9.06 -5.81 2.77
CA GLY A 72 -8.30 -6.09 3.98
C GLY A 72 -6.83 -6.46 3.74
N VAL A 73 -6.27 -6.09 2.57
CA VAL A 73 -4.86 -6.35 2.23
C VAL A 73 -4.14 -5.08 1.80
N GLU A 74 -2.84 -5.13 1.82
CA GLU A 74 -1.99 -4.05 1.34
C GLU A 74 -1.88 -4.04 -0.19
N PHE A 75 -1.66 -2.87 -0.75
CA PHE A 75 -1.28 -2.67 -2.14
C PHE A 75 -0.05 -1.77 -2.19
N ALA A 76 0.81 -2.01 -3.17
CA ALA A 76 1.99 -1.18 -3.40
C ALA A 76 1.98 -0.63 -4.82
N LYS A 77 2.30 0.66 -4.97
CA LYS A 77 2.50 1.30 -6.27
C LYS A 77 3.98 1.53 -6.52
N VAL A 78 4.43 1.06 -7.67
CA VAL A 78 5.80 1.24 -8.17
C VAL A 78 5.73 1.89 -9.54
N THR A 79 6.54 2.91 -9.78
CA THR A 79 6.72 3.50 -11.10
C THR A 79 8.06 3.09 -11.69
N ILE A 80 8.07 2.63 -12.95
CA ILE A 80 9.28 2.28 -13.70
C ILE A 80 9.15 2.86 -15.12
N GLY A 81 9.99 3.84 -15.45
CA GLY A 81 9.88 4.60 -16.69
C GLY A 81 8.56 5.39 -16.75
N ASN A 82 7.79 5.16 -17.78
CA ASN A 82 6.47 5.79 -17.99
C ASN A 82 5.29 4.88 -17.57
N LYS A 83 5.55 3.83 -16.80
CA LYS A 83 4.53 2.87 -16.37
C LYS A 83 4.45 2.80 -14.85
N SER A 84 3.24 2.71 -14.34
CA SER A 84 2.96 2.36 -12.95
C SER A 84 2.50 0.91 -12.85
N TYR A 85 2.87 0.28 -11.75
CA TYR A 85 2.53 -1.09 -11.40
C TYR A 85 1.84 -1.07 -10.05
N LEU A 86 0.59 -1.52 -10.00
CA LEU A 86 -0.13 -1.72 -8.75
C LEU A 86 -0.07 -3.20 -8.39
N ILE A 87 0.53 -3.49 -7.26
CA ILE A 87 0.84 -4.84 -6.79
C ILE A 87 -0.07 -5.15 -5.61
N ARG A 88 -0.73 -6.30 -5.62
CA ARG A 88 -1.50 -6.80 -4.48
C ARG A 88 -0.57 -7.47 -3.48
N GLY A 89 -0.62 -7.02 -2.25
CA GLY A 89 0.03 -7.62 -1.08
C GLY A 89 -0.85 -8.62 -0.35
N GLY A 90 -0.41 -8.99 0.84
CA GLY A 90 -1.16 -9.72 1.84
C GLY A 90 -1.70 -8.78 2.93
N GLN A 91 -2.12 -9.35 4.06
CA GLN A 91 -2.62 -8.57 5.21
C GLN A 91 -1.51 -7.79 5.95
N ARG A 92 -0.25 -8.13 5.74
CA ARG A 92 0.90 -7.61 6.50
C ARG A 92 2.10 -7.30 5.63
N GLY A 93 1.90 -6.93 4.38
CA GLY A 93 2.99 -6.54 3.50
C GLY A 93 2.68 -6.74 2.03
N ALA A 94 3.26 -5.88 1.20
CA ALA A 94 3.24 -5.99 -0.24
C ALA A 94 4.68 -6.22 -0.73
N VAL A 95 4.92 -7.39 -1.32
CA VAL A 95 6.24 -7.76 -1.85
C VAL A 95 6.31 -7.38 -3.32
N ILE A 96 7.29 -6.57 -3.68
CA ILE A 96 7.54 -6.22 -5.09
C ILE A 96 8.07 -7.46 -5.84
N PRO A 97 7.43 -7.89 -6.93
CA PRO A 97 7.88 -9.02 -7.73
C PRO A 97 9.31 -8.88 -8.23
N LYS A 98 10.07 -9.97 -8.25
CA LYS A 98 11.50 -9.96 -8.61
C LYS A 98 11.76 -9.43 -10.02
N ASP A 99 10.85 -9.65 -10.96
CA ASP A 99 10.95 -9.14 -12.32
C ASP A 99 10.82 -7.62 -12.37
N LEU A 100 10.00 -7.01 -11.51
CA LEU A 100 9.91 -5.56 -11.36
C LEU A 100 11.15 -5.00 -10.66
N LEU A 101 11.61 -5.62 -9.57
CA LEU A 101 12.85 -5.21 -8.89
C LEU A 101 14.05 -5.18 -9.82
N ARG A 102 14.15 -6.10 -10.78
CA ARG A 102 15.24 -6.14 -11.77
C ARG A 102 15.18 -4.98 -12.78
N LYS A 103 14.01 -4.43 -13.01
CA LYS A 103 13.78 -3.30 -13.94
C LYS A 103 14.00 -1.94 -13.27
N MET A 104 14.03 -1.90 -11.94
CA MET A 104 14.22 -0.64 -11.20
C MET A 104 15.63 -0.11 -11.35
N SER A 105 15.76 1.20 -11.55
CA SER A 105 17.03 1.90 -11.66
C SER A 105 16.95 3.31 -11.08
N PRO A 106 18.12 3.94 -10.77
CA PRO A 106 18.17 5.23 -10.08
C PRO A 106 17.52 6.40 -10.82
N HIS A 107 17.35 6.29 -12.12
CA HIS A 107 16.92 7.42 -12.95
C HIS A 107 15.49 7.30 -13.47
N ASN A 108 14.87 6.14 -13.29
CA ASN A 108 13.56 5.88 -13.92
C ASN A 108 12.58 5.14 -13.02
N SER A 109 12.87 4.99 -11.73
CA SER A 109 12.01 4.18 -10.88
C SER A 109 11.79 4.78 -9.51
N SER A 110 10.58 4.58 -8.96
CA SER A 110 10.21 4.93 -7.61
C SER A 110 9.29 3.87 -6.99
N PHE A 111 9.37 3.73 -5.70
CA PHE A 111 8.36 3.08 -4.87
C PHE A 111 7.47 4.19 -4.31
N ASP A 112 6.35 4.42 -4.96
CA ASP A 112 5.56 5.62 -4.73
C ASP A 112 4.90 5.59 -3.35
N PHE A 113 4.19 4.50 -3.06
CA PHE A 113 3.54 4.26 -1.77
C PHE A 113 3.12 2.80 -1.61
N HIS A 114 2.78 2.42 -0.38
CA HIS A 114 1.95 1.25 -0.10
C HIS A 114 0.81 1.62 0.85
N SER A 115 -0.23 0.81 0.84
CA SER A 115 -1.41 1.01 1.68
C SER A 115 -1.40 0.05 2.86
N HIS A 116 -1.84 0.54 4.03
CA HIS A 116 -2.24 -0.31 5.14
C HIS A 116 -3.76 -0.41 5.15
N PRO A 117 -4.36 -1.60 5.41
CA PRO A 117 -5.81 -1.78 5.35
C PRO A 117 -6.55 -1.22 6.58
N TYR A 118 -5.83 -0.86 7.63
CA TYR A 118 -6.40 -0.35 8.89
C TYR A 118 -6.38 1.17 8.93
N ASP A 119 -7.46 1.74 9.48
CA ASP A 119 -7.52 3.17 9.74
C ASP A 119 -6.43 3.56 10.75
N ASP A 120 -5.82 4.72 10.53
CA ASP A 120 -4.73 5.27 11.38
C ASP A 120 -3.44 4.41 11.49
N ASP A 121 -3.34 3.30 10.79
CA ASP A 121 -2.09 2.53 10.72
C ASP A 121 -1.13 3.17 9.72
N LEU A 122 -0.28 4.07 10.23
CA LEU A 122 0.68 4.87 9.47
C LEU A 122 2.13 4.58 9.88
N ILE A 123 2.34 3.59 10.73
CA ILE A 123 3.67 3.26 11.23
C ILE A 123 4.31 2.21 10.32
N PRO A 124 5.48 2.50 9.71
CA PRO A 124 6.16 1.50 8.93
C PRO A 124 6.56 0.31 9.80
N SER A 125 6.24 -0.88 9.36
CA SER A 125 6.72 -2.11 9.99
C SER A 125 8.23 -2.26 9.74
N ARG A 126 8.86 -3.18 10.46
CA ARG A 126 10.27 -3.50 10.18
C ARG A 126 10.46 -4.01 8.75
N ALA A 127 9.51 -4.78 8.23
CA ALA A 127 9.54 -5.28 6.86
C ALA A 127 9.48 -4.15 5.83
N ASP A 128 8.68 -3.10 6.08
CA ASP A 128 8.59 -1.92 5.20
C ASP A 128 9.90 -1.16 5.15
N ILE A 129 10.56 -0.99 6.32
CA ILE A 129 11.87 -0.35 6.40
C ILE A 129 12.93 -1.16 5.66
N ASP A 130 12.99 -2.47 5.86
CA ASP A 130 13.95 -3.34 5.18
C ASP A 130 13.71 -3.35 3.66
N ALA A 131 12.45 -3.43 3.20
CA ALA A 131 12.08 -3.30 1.80
C ALA A 131 12.49 -1.94 1.20
N PHE A 132 12.28 -0.86 1.97
CA PHE A 132 12.68 0.47 1.53
C PHE A 132 14.21 0.60 1.39
N ILE A 133 15.00 0.01 2.29
CA ILE A 133 16.47 -0.02 2.18
C ILE A 133 16.91 -0.67 0.87
N ASP A 134 16.33 -1.82 0.51
CA ASP A 134 16.63 -2.50 -0.75
C ASP A 134 16.26 -1.65 -1.97
N ILE A 135 15.10 -0.98 -1.93
CA ILE A 135 14.64 -0.09 -3.00
C ILE A 135 15.55 1.14 -3.11
N LYS A 136 15.91 1.75 -1.99
CA LYS A 136 16.80 2.91 -1.93
C LYS A 136 18.15 2.63 -2.60
N GLN A 137 18.73 1.44 -2.39
CA GLN A 137 19.97 1.04 -3.03
C GLN A 137 19.85 1.00 -4.56
N ARG A 138 18.68 0.67 -5.10
CA ARG A 138 18.40 0.58 -6.53
C ARG A 138 18.00 1.91 -7.16
N THR A 139 17.21 2.72 -6.45
CA THR A 139 16.55 3.90 -7.01
C THR A 139 17.11 5.22 -6.52
N ARG A 140 17.93 5.23 -5.46
CA ARG A 140 18.38 6.43 -4.74
C ARG A 140 17.23 7.26 -4.13
N GLN A 141 16.05 6.66 -3.99
CA GLN A 141 14.90 7.29 -3.38
C GLN A 141 15.19 7.64 -1.91
N LYS A 142 14.70 8.79 -1.44
CA LYS A 142 14.98 9.28 -0.08
C LYS A 142 13.92 8.89 0.93
N SER A 143 12.70 8.65 0.48
CA SER A 143 11.55 8.29 1.31
C SER A 143 10.49 7.55 0.50
N SER A 144 9.61 6.85 1.17
CA SER A 144 8.38 6.31 0.62
C SER A 144 7.19 6.74 1.48
N MET A 145 5.99 6.30 1.12
CA MET A 145 4.75 6.72 1.75
C MET A 145 3.91 5.52 2.15
N ILE A 146 3.26 5.60 3.31
CA ILE A 146 2.15 4.75 3.73
C ILE A 146 0.87 5.56 3.60
N ILE A 147 -0.18 4.93 3.10
CA ILE A 147 -1.52 5.50 3.02
C ILE A 147 -2.49 4.61 3.80
N SER A 148 -3.48 5.22 4.44
CA SER A 148 -4.53 4.52 5.18
C SER A 148 -5.93 4.86 4.66
N PRO A 149 -6.93 3.99 4.89
CA PRO A 149 -8.28 4.16 4.35
C PRO A 149 -9.00 5.43 4.81
N ASN A 150 -8.65 5.96 5.98
CA ASN A 150 -9.24 7.19 6.51
C ASN A 150 -8.67 8.49 5.90
N GLY A 151 -7.92 8.39 4.81
CA GLY A 151 -7.38 9.54 4.11
C GLY A 151 -6.13 10.14 4.76
N ARG A 152 -5.45 9.41 5.63
CA ARG A 152 -4.18 9.83 6.22
C ARG A 152 -3.00 9.18 5.50
N LYS A 153 -1.85 9.82 5.59
CA LYS A 153 -0.58 9.34 5.04
C LYS A 153 0.58 9.63 5.98
N SER A 154 1.62 8.80 5.92
CA SER A 154 2.93 9.12 6.48
C SER A 154 4.00 8.96 5.42
N SER A 155 5.05 9.76 5.53
CA SER A 155 6.30 9.54 4.79
C SER A 155 7.33 8.95 5.75
N TYR A 156 8.11 8.00 5.26
CA TYR A 156 9.12 7.30 6.06
C TYR A 156 10.40 7.02 5.25
N ASN A 157 11.48 6.77 5.96
CA ASN A 157 12.75 6.30 5.42
C ASN A 157 13.34 5.19 6.32
N GLU A 158 14.60 4.87 6.14
CA GLU A 158 15.32 3.86 6.93
C GLU A 158 15.40 4.16 8.44
N ASN A 159 15.15 5.41 8.85
CA ASN A 159 15.15 5.84 10.26
C ASN A 159 13.74 5.91 10.87
N GLY A 160 12.69 5.60 10.10
CA GLY A 160 11.30 5.63 10.51
C GLY A 160 10.51 6.78 9.89
N ILE A 161 9.46 7.23 10.60
CA ILE A 161 8.54 8.27 10.13
C ILE A 161 9.25 9.62 10.03
N ILE A 162 9.09 10.30 8.88
CA ILE A 162 9.55 11.65 8.62
C ILE A 162 8.42 12.67 8.86
N SER A 163 7.21 12.34 8.38
CA SER A 163 6.05 13.22 8.46
C SER A 163 4.75 12.45 8.44
N VAL A 164 3.72 13.03 9.04
CA VAL A 164 2.34 12.55 9.00
C VAL A 164 1.45 13.68 8.54
N GLY A 165 0.47 13.38 7.71
CA GLY A 165 -0.49 14.37 7.19
C GLY A 165 -1.73 13.70 6.62
N ASN A 166 -2.59 14.53 6.05
CA ASN A 166 -3.76 14.07 5.32
C ASN A 166 -3.44 13.95 3.84
N ILE A 167 -4.13 13.05 3.16
CA ILE A 167 -4.16 13.00 1.71
C ILE A 167 -5.05 14.17 1.28
N GLU A 168 -4.50 15.07 0.45
CA GLU A 168 -5.33 16.10 -0.17
C GLU A 168 -6.25 15.41 -1.17
N HIS A 169 -7.55 15.44 -0.89
CA HIS A 169 -8.56 14.85 -1.75
C HIS A 169 -9.22 15.92 -2.60
N THR A 170 -9.15 15.75 -3.90
CA THR A 170 -10.21 16.20 -4.80
C THR A 170 -11.28 15.10 -4.86
N ILE A 171 -12.05 14.97 -3.81
CA ILE A 171 -13.10 13.96 -3.71
C ILE A 171 -14.34 14.51 -4.40
N ASP A 172 -14.98 13.74 -5.29
CA ASP A 172 -16.32 14.09 -5.75
C ASP A 172 -17.30 14.09 -4.57
N ASP A 173 -18.37 14.86 -4.68
CA ASP A 173 -19.29 15.08 -3.55
C ASP A 173 -20.02 13.80 -3.11
N ASP A 174 -20.14 12.80 -3.97
CA ASP A 174 -20.80 11.54 -3.62
C ASP A 174 -19.90 10.66 -2.75
N TYR A 175 -18.60 10.70 -3.00
CA TYR A 175 -17.63 10.03 -2.15
C TYR A 175 -17.46 10.73 -0.79
N LYS A 176 -17.47 12.07 -0.75
CA LYS A 176 -17.51 12.84 0.51
C LYS A 176 -18.71 12.46 1.35
N LYS A 177 -19.90 12.37 0.74
CA LYS A 177 -21.14 11.95 1.43
C LYS A 177 -21.02 10.51 1.94
N ALA A 178 -20.42 9.60 1.17
CA ALA A 178 -20.20 8.22 1.58
C ALA A 178 -19.24 8.14 2.79
N LEU A 179 -18.14 8.88 2.77
CA LEU A 179 -17.19 8.96 3.88
C LEU A 179 -17.83 9.61 5.13
N ALA A 180 -18.56 10.72 4.97
CA ALA A 180 -19.26 11.36 6.08
C ALA A 180 -20.25 10.41 6.77
N LYS A 181 -20.96 9.61 5.98
CA LYS A 181 -21.88 8.60 6.50
C LYS A 181 -21.16 7.48 7.27
N LEU A 182 -19.95 7.12 6.85
CA LEU A 182 -19.13 6.07 7.48
C LEU A 182 -18.49 6.52 8.80
N PHE A 183 -18.04 7.75 8.85
CA PHE A 183 -17.28 8.28 10.00
C PHE A 183 -18.13 9.15 10.94
N GLY A 184 -19.44 9.27 10.71
CA GLY A 184 -20.38 10.00 11.60
C GLY A 184 -20.12 11.50 11.68
N GLY A 185 -19.41 12.08 10.71
CA GLY A 185 -19.09 13.50 10.65
C GLY A 185 -19.98 14.26 9.68
N ASN A 186 -20.47 15.43 10.09
CA ASN A 186 -20.94 16.43 9.15
C ASN A 186 -19.71 17.07 8.50
N ILE A 187 -19.59 16.94 7.19
CA ILE A 187 -18.61 17.70 6.41
C ILE A 187 -19.35 18.96 5.97
N GLU A 188 -19.03 20.09 6.59
CA GLU A 188 -19.40 21.42 6.10
C GLU A 188 -18.55 21.78 4.87
#